data_49d72131bc54efa3d870075c3594a08a
#
_entry.id   49d72131bc54efa3d870075c3594a08a
#
_cell.length_a   1.000
_cell.length_b   1.000
_cell.length_c   1.000
_cell.angle_alpha   90.00
_cell.angle_beta   90.00
_cell.angle_gamma   90.00
#
_symmetry.space_group_name_H-M   'P 1'
#
loop_
_entity.id
_entity.type
_entity.pdbx_description
1 polymer ?
#
loop_
_entity_poly.entity_id
_entity_poly.type
_entity_poly.pdbx_seq_one_letter_code
_entity_poly.pdbx_strand_id
1 'polypeptide(L)'
;MANSANNRQTRVRRCGWPKTELSIAYHDREWGSSVHDDRRLFEFLILEGAQAGLSWETILRKRENYRKAFDNFEARKIASYDKRKVKKLLADSGIIRNRLKINAAIQNAKAFLVIRQDFGSFDAYVWRFVNGKPIKRKRGAPVLTCTPESDALSQDLIKRGFKFVGSTICYSFMQAIGMVNDHDPKCFRYREVQLNP
;
A
#
# COMPACT_ATOMS: atom_id res chain seq x y z
N MET A 1 -32.23 -18.74 40.73
CA MET A 1 -31.03 -19.31 40.08
C MET A 1 -30.80 -18.52 38.81
N ALA A 2 -29.90 -17.53 38.87
CA ALA A 2 -29.61 -16.66 37.73
C ALA A 2 -28.52 -17.28 36.89
N ASN A 3 -28.82 -17.63 35.64
CA ASN A 3 -27.90 -18.16 34.66
C ASN A 3 -27.05 -16.99 34.16
N SER A 4 -25.83 -16.85 34.68
CA SER A 4 -24.84 -15.93 34.14
C SER A 4 -24.26 -16.53 32.86
N ALA A 5 -24.84 -16.13 31.72
CA ALA A 5 -24.30 -16.40 30.39
C ALA A 5 -22.93 -15.79 30.28
N ASN A 6 -21.93 -16.65 30.32
CA ASN A 6 -20.51 -16.33 30.23
C ASN A 6 -20.22 -15.83 28.78
N ASN A 7 -20.33 -14.52 28.56
CA ASN A 7 -20.03 -13.87 27.29
C ASN A 7 -18.50 -13.85 27.10
N ARG A 8 -17.92 -15.01 26.75
CA ARG A 8 -16.55 -15.09 26.24
C ARG A 8 -16.55 -14.54 24.82
N GLN A 9 -16.54 -13.22 24.69
CA GLN A 9 -16.07 -12.60 23.46
C GLN A 9 -14.65 -13.14 23.18
N THR A 10 -14.54 -14.04 22.22
CA THR A 10 -13.25 -14.56 21.75
C THR A 10 -12.45 -13.38 21.25
N ARG A 11 -11.48 -12.94 22.06
CA ARG A 11 -10.63 -11.77 21.77
C ARG A 11 -9.87 -12.08 20.50
N VAL A 12 -10.28 -11.50 19.38
CA VAL A 12 -9.66 -11.66 18.06
C VAL A 12 -8.20 -11.28 18.17
N ARG A 13 -7.29 -12.22 17.85
CA ARG A 13 -5.84 -11.99 17.91
C ARG A 13 -5.37 -11.31 16.63
N ARG A 14 -4.79 -10.13 16.76
CA ARG A 14 -4.23 -9.30 15.67
C ARG A 14 -2.70 -9.27 15.72
N CYS A 15 -2.08 -8.78 14.66
CA CYS A 15 -0.69 -8.34 14.67
C CYS A 15 -0.46 -7.27 15.74
N GLY A 16 0.79 -7.08 16.14
CA GLY A 16 1.12 -6.15 17.23
C GLY A 16 1.12 -4.66 16.85
N TRP A 17 1.07 -4.32 15.56
CA TRP A 17 1.23 -2.95 15.10
C TRP A 17 -0.05 -2.08 15.08
N PRO A 18 -1.28 -2.59 14.77
CA PRO A 18 -2.47 -1.75 14.77
C PRO A 18 -2.87 -1.38 16.21
N LYS A 19 -2.98 -0.10 16.50
CA LYS A 19 -3.24 0.42 17.87
C LYS A 19 -4.50 1.30 17.94
N THR A 20 -4.85 1.98 16.85
CA THR A 20 -6.00 2.87 16.76
C THR A 20 -7.14 2.18 16.04
N GLU A 21 -8.37 2.64 16.21
CA GLU A 21 -9.53 2.12 15.47
C GLU A 21 -9.29 2.15 13.96
N LEU A 22 -8.67 3.22 13.46
CA LEU A 22 -8.36 3.37 12.04
C LEU A 22 -7.34 2.32 11.56
N SER A 23 -6.25 2.13 12.29
CA SER A 23 -5.24 1.12 11.95
C SER A 23 -5.74 -0.30 12.15
N ILE A 24 -6.62 -0.55 13.12
CA ILE A 24 -7.29 -1.83 13.33
C ILE A 24 -8.23 -2.13 12.15
N ALA A 25 -9.04 -1.15 11.74
CA ALA A 25 -9.94 -1.32 10.60
C ALA A 25 -9.17 -1.61 9.29
N TYR A 26 -8.07 -0.89 9.04
CA TYR A 26 -7.19 -1.13 7.90
C TYR A 26 -6.56 -2.52 7.94
N HIS A 27 -5.99 -2.93 9.08
CA HIS A 27 -5.42 -4.26 9.28
C HIS A 27 -6.43 -5.37 9.05
N ASP A 28 -7.63 -5.22 9.60
CA ASP A 28 -8.66 -6.28 9.59
C ASP A 28 -9.33 -6.44 8.22
N ARG A 29 -9.33 -5.41 7.39
CA ARG A 29 -10.11 -5.39 6.15
C ARG A 29 -9.30 -5.30 4.87
N GLU A 30 -8.11 -4.68 4.92
CA GLU A 30 -7.35 -4.35 3.70
C GLU A 30 -5.94 -4.94 3.69
N TRP A 31 -5.15 -4.67 4.73
CA TRP A 31 -3.73 -5.01 4.73
C TRP A 31 -3.49 -6.51 4.54
N GLY A 32 -2.62 -6.85 3.57
CA GLY A 32 -2.29 -8.23 3.24
C GLY A 32 -3.32 -8.95 2.37
N SER A 33 -4.42 -8.29 1.97
CA SER A 33 -5.37 -8.84 0.99
C SER A 33 -4.87 -8.58 -0.42
N SER A 34 -4.99 -9.56 -1.32
CA SER A 34 -4.55 -9.42 -2.72
C SER A 34 -5.33 -8.31 -3.43
N VAL A 35 -4.60 -7.41 -4.07
CA VAL A 35 -5.14 -6.29 -4.83
C VAL A 35 -4.71 -6.44 -6.28
N HIS A 36 -5.71 -6.48 -7.19
CA HIS A 36 -5.54 -6.66 -8.63
C HIS A 36 -6.15 -5.50 -9.45
N ASP A 37 -6.74 -4.50 -8.80
CA ASP A 37 -7.23 -3.30 -9.46
C ASP A 37 -6.10 -2.28 -9.64
N ASP A 38 -5.79 -1.93 -10.87
CA ASP A 38 -4.70 -1.03 -11.25
C ASP A 38 -4.75 0.32 -10.53
N ARG A 39 -5.96 0.88 -10.29
CA ARG A 39 -6.12 2.17 -9.60
C ARG A 39 -5.80 2.05 -8.13
N ARG A 40 -6.24 0.97 -7.49
CA ARG A 40 -5.91 0.69 -6.08
C ARG A 40 -4.43 0.40 -5.91
N LEU A 41 -3.82 -0.35 -6.83
CA LEU A 41 -2.37 -0.57 -6.84
C LEU A 41 -1.61 0.75 -6.94
N PHE A 42 -2.04 1.66 -7.83
CA PHE A 42 -1.43 2.98 -7.94
C PHE A 42 -1.66 3.85 -6.70
N GLU A 43 -2.87 3.82 -6.12
CA GLU A 43 -3.17 4.48 -4.83
C GLU A 43 -2.19 4.03 -3.75
N PHE A 44 -2.03 2.72 -3.53
CA PHE A 44 -1.11 2.20 -2.51
C PHE A 44 0.33 2.64 -2.78
N LEU A 45 0.82 2.54 -4.02
CA LEU A 45 2.18 2.93 -4.35
C LEU A 45 2.45 4.41 -4.03
N ILE A 46 1.51 5.31 -4.37
CA ILE A 46 1.64 6.74 -4.06
C ILE A 46 1.55 7.01 -2.56
N LEU A 47 0.68 6.31 -1.83
CA LEU A 47 0.53 6.49 -0.38
C LEU A 47 1.75 5.98 0.39
N GLU A 48 2.33 4.84 -0.01
CA GLU A 48 3.57 4.32 0.58
C GLU A 48 4.76 5.28 0.31
N GLY A 49 4.86 5.83 -0.89
CA GLY A 49 5.83 6.88 -1.18
C GLY A 49 5.58 8.16 -0.35
N ALA A 50 4.32 8.52 -0.12
CA ALA A 50 3.95 9.66 0.73
C ALA A 50 4.29 9.42 2.21
N GLN A 51 4.32 8.18 2.66
CA GLN A 51 4.69 7.81 4.03
C GLN A 51 6.18 8.06 4.34
N ALA A 52 7.06 8.07 3.37
CA ALA A 52 8.51 8.21 3.60
C ALA A 52 8.83 9.29 4.66
N GLY A 53 9.44 8.88 5.78
CA GLY A 53 9.75 9.74 6.94
C GLY A 53 8.55 10.07 7.85
N LEU A 54 7.41 9.39 7.70
CA LEU A 54 6.18 9.58 8.49
C LEU A 54 5.65 8.24 8.99
N SER A 55 4.63 8.27 9.85
CA SER A 55 3.90 7.07 10.26
C SER A 55 2.79 6.71 9.27
N TRP A 56 2.51 5.40 9.12
CA TRP A 56 1.37 4.93 8.32
C TRP A 56 0.03 5.49 8.83
N GLU A 57 -0.12 5.60 10.14
CA GLU A 57 -1.29 6.23 10.76
C GLU A 57 -1.55 7.65 10.23
N THR A 58 -0.48 8.44 10.02
CA THR A 58 -0.58 9.79 9.44
C THR A 58 -1.14 9.73 8.01
N ILE A 59 -0.73 8.75 7.23
CA ILE A 59 -1.22 8.56 5.86
C ILE A 59 -2.66 8.08 5.85
N LEU A 60 -3.01 7.10 6.69
CA LEU A 60 -4.38 6.60 6.80
C LEU A 60 -5.37 7.73 7.14
N ARG A 61 -5.04 8.61 8.09
CA ARG A 61 -5.87 9.78 8.45
C ARG A 61 -6.08 10.75 7.30
N LYS A 62 -5.16 10.79 6.35
CA LYS A 62 -5.19 11.70 5.18
C LYS A 62 -5.66 11.01 3.90
N ARG A 63 -5.91 9.71 3.91
CA ARG A 63 -6.17 8.90 2.71
C ARG A 63 -7.35 9.41 1.89
N GLU A 64 -8.48 9.74 2.53
CA GLU A 64 -9.64 10.28 1.84
C GLU A 64 -9.37 11.67 1.23
N ASN A 65 -8.56 12.49 1.90
CA ASN A 65 -8.15 13.77 1.35
C ASN A 65 -7.20 13.59 0.15
N TYR A 66 -6.31 12.58 0.22
CA TYR A 66 -5.50 12.20 -0.95
C TYR A 66 -6.36 11.78 -2.14
N ARG A 67 -7.40 10.95 -1.93
CA ARG A 67 -8.34 10.55 -2.99
C ARG A 67 -8.98 11.79 -3.64
N LYS A 68 -9.48 12.72 -2.84
CA LYS A 68 -10.07 13.97 -3.33
C LYS A 68 -9.05 14.85 -4.06
N ALA A 69 -7.86 15.04 -3.50
CA ALA A 69 -6.83 15.93 -4.02
C ALA A 69 -6.18 15.40 -5.31
N PHE A 70 -6.05 14.07 -5.44
CA PHE A 70 -5.41 13.38 -6.55
C PHE A 70 -6.42 12.70 -7.49
N ASP A 71 -7.64 13.26 -7.63
CA ASP A 71 -8.65 12.83 -8.61
C ASP A 71 -8.91 11.31 -8.55
N ASN A 72 -9.09 10.76 -7.34
CA ASN A 72 -9.27 9.33 -7.05
C ASN A 72 -8.17 8.43 -7.64
N PHE A 73 -6.95 8.91 -7.66
CA PHE A 73 -5.78 8.24 -8.23
C PHE A 73 -5.95 7.81 -9.70
N GLU A 74 -6.71 8.59 -10.47
CA GLU A 74 -6.81 8.43 -11.91
C GLU A 74 -5.48 8.86 -12.55
N ALA A 75 -4.66 7.88 -12.94
CA ALA A 75 -3.28 8.12 -13.38
C ALA A 75 -3.20 9.07 -14.59
N ARG A 76 -4.15 9.01 -15.54
CA ARG A 76 -4.18 9.91 -16.70
C ARG A 76 -4.34 11.37 -16.27
N LYS A 77 -5.21 11.63 -15.29
CA LYS A 77 -5.40 12.99 -14.76
C LYS A 77 -4.16 13.47 -14.02
N ILE A 78 -3.59 12.61 -13.14
CA ILE A 78 -2.39 12.98 -12.37
C ILE A 78 -1.20 13.24 -13.29
N ALA A 79 -1.00 12.45 -14.34
CA ALA A 79 0.06 12.63 -15.32
C ALA A 79 -0.01 13.98 -16.07
N SER A 80 -1.20 14.58 -16.13
CA SER A 80 -1.44 15.88 -16.79
C SER A 80 -1.41 17.10 -15.85
N TYR A 81 -1.13 16.92 -14.55
CA TYR A 81 -1.10 18.03 -13.61
C TYR A 81 -0.06 19.07 -13.97
N ASP A 82 -0.51 20.32 -14.04
CA ASP A 82 0.29 21.49 -14.33
C ASP A 82 0.81 22.19 -13.06
N LYS A 83 1.57 23.27 -13.23
CA LYS A 83 2.09 24.09 -12.13
C LYS A 83 0.98 24.68 -11.25
N ARG A 84 -0.20 24.97 -11.81
CA ARG A 84 -1.35 25.50 -11.09
C ARG A 84 -1.95 24.44 -10.14
N LYS A 85 -2.12 23.20 -10.63
CA LYS A 85 -2.57 22.07 -9.78
C LYS A 85 -1.55 21.77 -8.68
N VAL A 86 -0.25 21.75 -8.99
CA VAL A 86 0.82 21.57 -7.99
C VAL A 86 0.76 22.65 -6.89
N LYS A 87 0.54 23.92 -7.25
CA LYS A 87 0.37 25.00 -6.27
C LYS A 87 -0.84 24.77 -5.36
N LYS A 88 -1.96 24.30 -5.93
CA LYS A 88 -3.16 23.90 -5.16
C LYS A 88 -2.84 22.78 -4.16
N LEU A 89 -2.17 21.72 -4.61
CA LEU A 89 -1.80 20.58 -3.74
C LEU A 89 -0.86 21.01 -2.61
N LEU A 90 0.07 21.91 -2.87
CA LEU A 90 0.98 22.46 -1.83
C LEU A 90 0.25 23.33 -0.79
N ALA A 91 -0.89 23.89 -1.12
CA ALA A 91 -1.73 24.66 -0.20
C ALA A 91 -2.72 23.79 0.59
N ASP A 92 -2.94 22.54 0.17
CA ASP A 92 -3.92 21.63 0.78
C ASP A 92 -3.36 21.01 2.08
N SER A 93 -3.87 21.41 3.24
CA SER A 93 -3.50 20.83 4.54
C SER A 93 -4.02 19.40 4.75
N GLY A 94 -4.95 18.95 3.92
CA GLY A 94 -5.48 17.58 3.94
C GLY A 94 -4.46 16.52 3.52
N ILE A 95 -3.41 16.90 2.79
CA ILE A 95 -2.35 15.99 2.32
C ILE A 95 -0.99 16.37 2.93
N ILE A 96 0.04 15.57 2.63
CA ILE A 96 1.43 15.91 2.96
C ILE A 96 1.95 16.94 1.95
N ARG A 97 2.11 18.19 2.40
CA ARG A 97 2.53 19.34 1.59
C ARG A 97 4.03 19.30 1.28
N ASN A 98 4.45 18.31 0.51
CA ASN A 98 5.85 18.13 0.11
C ASN A 98 5.95 18.15 -1.43
N ARG A 99 6.67 19.16 -1.97
CA ARG A 99 6.83 19.36 -3.42
C ARG A 99 7.44 18.16 -4.12
N LEU A 100 8.44 17.52 -3.49
CA LEU A 100 9.11 16.36 -4.09
C LEU A 100 8.14 15.17 -4.20
N LYS A 101 7.34 14.91 -3.17
CA LYS A 101 6.34 13.83 -3.17
C LYS A 101 5.22 14.09 -4.17
N ILE A 102 4.76 15.34 -4.30
CA ILE A 102 3.72 15.72 -5.28
C ILE A 102 4.26 15.56 -6.72
N ASN A 103 5.46 16.05 -7.00
CA ASN A 103 6.07 15.90 -8.31
C ASN A 103 6.37 14.43 -8.63
N ALA A 104 6.79 13.65 -7.63
CA ALA A 104 6.97 12.21 -7.77
C ALA A 104 5.67 11.50 -8.15
N ALA A 105 4.54 11.85 -7.53
CA ALA A 105 3.24 11.28 -7.90
C ALA A 105 2.89 11.53 -9.38
N ILE A 106 3.18 12.73 -9.90
CA ILE A 106 2.97 13.07 -11.31
C ILE A 106 3.89 12.24 -12.22
N GLN A 107 5.17 12.13 -11.87
CA GLN A 107 6.12 11.34 -12.63
C GLN A 107 5.77 9.85 -12.59
N ASN A 108 5.40 9.34 -11.43
CA ASN A 108 4.97 7.95 -11.25
C ASN A 108 3.70 7.65 -12.07
N ALA A 109 2.77 8.61 -12.18
CA ALA A 109 1.59 8.44 -13.02
C ALA A 109 1.94 8.28 -14.50
N LYS A 110 2.91 9.07 -15.00
CA LYS A 110 3.40 8.93 -16.39
C LYS A 110 4.05 7.57 -16.61
N ALA A 111 4.95 7.15 -15.73
CA ALA A 111 5.62 5.85 -15.81
C ALA A 111 4.64 4.67 -15.66
N PHE A 112 3.63 4.81 -14.79
CA PHE A 112 2.56 3.84 -14.64
C PHE A 112 1.77 3.61 -15.94
N LEU A 113 1.46 4.68 -16.68
CA LEU A 113 0.76 4.58 -17.97
C LEU A 113 1.62 3.86 -19.02
N VAL A 114 2.94 4.07 -19.02
CA VAL A 114 3.87 3.34 -19.89
C VAL A 114 3.87 1.84 -19.54
N ILE A 115 3.96 1.50 -18.25
CA ILE A 115 3.89 0.08 -17.81
C ILE A 115 2.59 -0.57 -18.28
N ARG A 116 1.46 0.11 -18.15
CA ARG A 116 0.17 -0.43 -18.63
C ARG A 116 0.16 -0.70 -20.13
N GLN A 117 0.84 0.14 -20.90
CA GLN A 117 0.98 -0.05 -22.34
C GLN A 117 1.88 -1.26 -22.64
N ASP A 118 3.01 -1.41 -21.93
CA ASP A 118 4.00 -2.45 -22.18
C ASP A 118 3.54 -3.85 -21.70
N PHE A 119 2.79 -3.91 -20.58
CA PHE A 119 2.44 -5.16 -19.88
C PHE A 119 0.93 -5.46 -19.87
N GLY A 120 0.10 -4.62 -20.49
CA GLY A 120 -1.36 -4.73 -20.48
C GLY A 120 -2.02 -4.17 -19.22
N SER A 121 -1.42 -4.36 -18.03
CA SER A 121 -1.87 -3.80 -16.76
C SER A 121 -0.71 -3.58 -15.80
N PHE A 122 -0.91 -2.72 -14.80
CA PHE A 122 0.05 -2.57 -13.70
C PHE A 122 0.02 -3.79 -12.78
N ASP A 123 -1.13 -4.44 -12.66
CA ASP A 123 -1.31 -5.70 -11.96
C ASP A 123 -0.39 -6.80 -12.54
N ALA A 124 -0.49 -7.09 -13.82
CA ALA A 124 0.37 -8.08 -14.48
C ALA A 124 1.86 -7.77 -14.30
N TYR A 125 2.22 -6.47 -14.30
CA TYR A 125 3.59 -6.03 -14.10
C TYR A 125 4.08 -6.27 -12.67
N VAL A 126 3.34 -5.89 -11.61
CA VAL A 126 3.85 -6.02 -10.23
C VAL A 126 3.82 -7.45 -9.73
N TRP A 127 2.75 -8.22 -10.03
CA TRP A 127 2.61 -9.57 -9.55
C TRP A 127 3.63 -10.56 -10.14
N ARG A 128 4.27 -10.24 -11.27
CA ARG A 128 5.35 -11.07 -11.84
C ARG A 128 6.55 -11.21 -10.89
N PHE A 129 6.82 -10.24 -10.01
CA PHE A 129 7.95 -10.28 -9.06
C PHE A 129 7.77 -11.33 -7.96
N VAL A 130 6.58 -11.88 -7.82
CA VAL A 130 6.26 -13.00 -6.91
C VAL A 130 5.66 -14.19 -7.65
N ASN A 131 5.86 -14.29 -8.98
CA ASN A 131 5.32 -15.34 -9.84
C ASN A 131 3.80 -15.50 -9.72
N GLY A 132 3.07 -14.39 -9.54
CA GLY A 132 1.61 -14.35 -9.44
C GLY A 132 1.05 -14.95 -8.15
N LYS A 133 1.88 -15.24 -7.13
CA LYS A 133 1.45 -15.88 -5.88
C LYS A 133 2.02 -15.17 -4.65
N PRO A 134 1.20 -14.92 -3.61
CA PRO A 134 1.68 -14.31 -2.38
C PRO A 134 2.83 -15.09 -1.72
N ILE A 135 3.88 -14.39 -1.32
CA ILE A 135 4.96 -14.94 -0.50
C ILE A 135 4.44 -15.05 0.95
N LYS A 136 4.66 -16.21 1.57
CA LYS A 136 4.25 -16.47 2.96
C LYS A 136 5.44 -16.33 3.90
N ARG A 137 5.31 -15.49 4.90
CA ARG A 137 6.29 -15.42 5.98
C ARG A 137 6.34 -16.74 6.75
N LYS A 138 7.54 -17.28 6.95
CA LYS A 138 7.74 -18.48 7.74
C LYS A 138 7.46 -18.19 9.23
N ARG A 139 6.88 -19.17 9.93
CA ARG A 139 6.65 -19.07 11.38
C ARG A 139 7.97 -18.83 12.11
N GLY A 140 8.01 -17.83 13.00
CA GLY A 140 9.20 -17.45 13.74
C GLY A 140 10.21 -16.58 12.98
N ALA A 141 10.00 -16.33 11.68
CA ALA A 141 10.86 -15.40 10.93
C ALA A 141 10.66 -13.96 11.44
N PRO A 142 11.72 -13.14 11.47
CA PRO A 142 11.60 -11.72 11.80
C PRO A 142 10.76 -10.99 10.74
N VAL A 143 10.20 -9.85 11.12
CA VAL A 143 9.62 -8.91 10.15
C VAL A 143 10.79 -8.28 9.40
N LEU A 144 10.76 -8.38 8.07
CA LEU A 144 11.79 -7.81 7.21
C LEU A 144 11.42 -6.37 6.82
N THR A 145 12.41 -5.60 6.42
CA THR A 145 12.22 -4.26 5.85
C THR A 145 12.40 -4.25 4.34
N CYS A 146 12.98 -5.31 3.78
CA CYS A 146 13.16 -5.55 2.35
C CYS A 146 13.41 -7.04 2.09
N THR A 147 13.25 -7.47 0.86
CA THR A 147 13.52 -8.82 0.36
C THR A 147 14.12 -8.74 -1.05
N PRO A 148 14.69 -9.84 -1.59
CA PRO A 148 15.16 -9.86 -2.98
C PRO A 148 14.09 -9.43 -3.99
N GLU A 149 12.83 -9.79 -3.74
CA GLU A 149 11.70 -9.42 -4.61
C GLU A 149 11.39 -7.92 -4.54
N SER A 150 11.42 -7.32 -3.32
CA SER A 150 11.25 -5.87 -3.17
C SER A 150 12.42 -5.09 -3.75
N ASP A 151 13.65 -5.63 -3.67
CA ASP A 151 14.83 -5.05 -4.29
C ASP A 151 14.70 -5.06 -5.81
N ALA A 152 14.30 -6.18 -6.39
CA ALA A 152 14.08 -6.33 -7.83
C ALA A 152 12.97 -5.40 -8.33
N LEU A 153 11.83 -5.33 -7.62
CA LEU A 153 10.73 -4.41 -7.94
C LEU A 153 11.20 -2.94 -7.87
N SER A 154 11.91 -2.58 -6.80
CA SER A 154 12.46 -1.23 -6.62
C SER A 154 13.39 -0.83 -7.77
N GLN A 155 14.34 -1.69 -8.11
CA GLN A 155 15.31 -1.43 -9.18
C GLN A 155 14.63 -1.25 -10.54
N ASP A 156 13.66 -2.10 -10.87
CA ASP A 156 12.93 -2.00 -12.15
C ASP A 156 12.03 -0.75 -12.19
N LEU A 157 11.33 -0.42 -11.10
CA LEU A 157 10.54 0.81 -11.00
C LEU A 157 11.42 2.07 -11.15
N ILE A 158 12.60 2.10 -10.49
CA ILE A 158 13.55 3.23 -10.61
C ILE A 158 14.04 3.37 -12.05
N LYS A 159 14.40 2.27 -12.71
CA LYS A 159 14.78 2.23 -14.12
C LYS A 159 13.70 2.82 -15.03
N ARG A 160 12.42 2.56 -14.73
CA ARG A 160 11.26 3.09 -15.45
C ARG A 160 10.89 4.52 -15.07
N GLY A 161 11.69 5.16 -14.22
CA GLY A 161 11.55 6.56 -13.86
C GLY A 161 10.65 6.84 -12.66
N PHE A 162 10.19 5.84 -11.92
CA PHE A 162 9.46 6.05 -10.68
C PHE A 162 10.36 6.69 -9.61
N LYS A 163 9.73 7.42 -8.70
CA LYS A 163 10.35 8.10 -7.55
C LYS A 163 9.68 7.67 -6.26
N PHE A 164 10.38 7.74 -5.15
CA PHE A 164 9.93 7.27 -3.84
C PHE A 164 9.49 5.79 -3.86
N VAL A 165 10.29 4.96 -4.51
CA VAL A 165 10.07 3.52 -4.66
C VAL A 165 11.32 2.73 -4.26
N GLY A 166 12.03 3.17 -3.20
CA GLY A 166 13.14 2.41 -2.62
C GLY A 166 12.67 1.06 -2.08
N SER A 167 13.58 0.11 -1.87
CA SER A 167 13.26 -1.28 -1.52
C SER A 167 12.34 -1.41 -0.29
N THR A 168 12.57 -0.62 0.75
CA THR A 168 11.70 -0.60 1.95
C THR A 168 10.27 -0.14 1.61
N ILE A 169 10.13 0.88 0.75
CA ILE A 169 8.81 1.37 0.31
C ILE A 169 8.14 0.30 -0.56
N CYS A 170 8.90 -0.34 -1.46
CA CYS A 170 8.37 -1.44 -2.27
C CYS A 170 7.95 -2.62 -1.41
N TYR A 171 8.70 -2.96 -0.35
CA TYR A 171 8.31 -4.02 0.56
C TYR A 171 7.01 -3.69 1.32
N SER A 172 6.88 -2.47 1.84
CA SER A 172 5.63 -2.00 2.47
C SER A 172 4.45 -2.04 1.49
N PHE A 173 4.67 -1.63 0.24
CA PHE A 173 3.70 -1.75 -0.83
C PHE A 173 3.30 -3.21 -1.07
N MET A 174 4.27 -4.14 -1.16
CA MET A 174 4.01 -5.58 -1.33
C MET A 174 3.19 -6.17 -0.16
N GLN A 175 3.48 -5.74 1.08
CA GLN A 175 2.68 -6.12 2.25
C GLN A 175 1.24 -5.58 2.15
N ALA A 176 1.09 -4.30 1.80
CA ALA A 176 -0.21 -3.63 1.74
C ALA A 176 -1.15 -4.27 0.72
N ILE A 177 -0.63 -4.67 -0.46
CA ILE A 177 -1.40 -5.23 -1.56
C ILE A 177 -1.45 -6.77 -1.57
N GLY A 178 -0.94 -7.44 -0.53
CA GLY A 178 -1.03 -8.89 -0.37
C GLY A 178 -0.03 -9.71 -1.17
N MET A 179 0.95 -9.10 -1.84
CA MET A 179 2.07 -9.85 -2.46
C MET A 179 2.92 -10.59 -1.41
N VAL A 180 2.91 -10.12 -0.18
CA VAL A 180 3.56 -10.75 0.98
C VAL A 180 2.56 -10.86 2.11
N ASN A 181 2.34 -12.06 2.61
CA ASN A 181 1.57 -12.26 3.84
C ASN A 181 2.48 -12.17 5.06
N ASP A 182 2.60 -10.98 5.62
CA ASP A 182 3.39 -10.67 6.81
C ASP A 182 2.57 -10.58 8.10
N HIS A 183 1.31 -11.04 8.07
CA HIS A 183 0.55 -11.21 9.30
C HIS A 183 1.29 -12.14 10.27
N ASP A 184 1.23 -11.87 11.57
CA ASP A 184 1.70 -12.82 12.60
C ASP A 184 0.96 -14.15 12.37
N PRO A 185 1.66 -15.31 12.37
CA PRO A 185 1.02 -16.63 12.20
C PRO A 185 -0.08 -16.95 13.23
N LYS A 186 -0.13 -16.20 14.32
CA LYS A 186 -1.21 -16.27 15.33
C LYS A 186 -2.31 -15.24 15.11
N CYS A 187 -2.15 -14.31 14.16
CA CYS A 187 -3.18 -13.34 13.76
C CYS A 187 -4.30 -14.06 12.99
N PHE A 188 -5.55 -13.69 13.24
CA PHE A 188 -6.69 -14.28 12.55
C PHE A 188 -6.60 -14.08 11.02
N ARG A 189 -6.11 -12.93 10.57
CA ARG A 189 -5.94 -12.61 9.14
C ARG A 189 -4.91 -13.49 8.43
N TYR A 190 -3.92 -14.03 9.14
CA TYR A 190 -2.86 -14.85 8.53
C TYR A 190 -3.42 -15.99 7.66
N ARG A 191 -4.47 -16.68 8.14
CA ARG A 191 -5.13 -17.75 7.38
C ARG A 191 -6.14 -17.23 6.38
N GLU A 192 -6.89 -16.21 6.72
CA GLU A 192 -7.95 -15.66 5.86
C GLU A 192 -7.41 -15.14 4.52
N VAL A 193 -6.30 -14.37 4.54
CA VAL A 193 -5.67 -13.87 3.30
C VAL A 193 -5.02 -14.97 2.45
N GLN A 194 -4.85 -16.18 2.98
CA GLN A 194 -4.37 -17.32 2.20
C GLN A 194 -5.50 -18.08 1.51
N LEU A 195 -6.71 -17.99 2.01
CA LEU A 195 -7.88 -18.68 1.46
C LEU A 195 -8.54 -17.85 0.34
N ASN A 196 -8.32 -16.54 0.35
CA ASN A 196 -8.82 -15.58 -0.65
C ASN A 196 -7.62 -14.82 -1.25
N PRO A 197 -6.76 -15.51 -2.03
CA PRO A 197 -5.59 -14.89 -2.63
C PRO A 197 -5.98 -13.91 -3.77
#